data_ad986e4ffe7ba7ce87be42e51baf75ce
#
_entry.id   ad986e4ffe7ba7ce87be42e51baf75ce
#
_cell.length_a   1.000
_cell.length_b   1.000
_cell.length_c   1.000
_cell.angle_alpha   90.00
_cell.angle_beta   90.00
_cell.angle_gamma   90.00
#
_symmetry.space_group_name_H-M   'P 1'
#
loop_
_entity.id
_entity.type
_entity.pdbx_description
1 polymer ?
#
loop_
_entity_poly.entity_id
_entity_poly.type
_entity_poly.pdbx_seq_one_letter_code
_entity_poly.pdbx_strand_id
1 'polypeptide(L)'
;LPNGNTAAREMADHQGAVAVVPVLPDGRIIFVKQYRHPMGTVMYEIPAGKIDSGETPAQCVRRELSEETGYEADTWEYLGPIATTPGFTNEVIYLYAAKDLHKHEQHTDADEFISVEAIPVAKLRPMVENGLLFDSKTLAALGLMYLKKLF
;
A
#
# COMPACT_ATOMS: atom_id res chain seq x y z
N LEU A 1 -29.56 -16.73 6.39
CA LEU A 1 -29.92 -15.36 6.78
C LEU A 1 -30.61 -15.34 8.13
N PRO A 2 -30.60 -14.22 8.88
CA PRO A 2 -31.27 -14.13 10.18
C PRO A 2 -32.77 -14.41 10.14
N ASN A 3 -33.40 -14.29 8.99
CA ASN A 3 -34.84 -14.59 8.77
C ASN A 3 -35.09 -16.05 8.36
N GLY A 4 -34.09 -16.92 8.40
CA GLY A 4 -34.19 -18.33 8.03
C GLY A 4 -34.08 -18.63 6.52
N ASN A 5 -34.01 -17.62 5.66
CA ASN A 5 -33.86 -17.80 4.21
C ASN A 5 -32.42 -18.08 3.83
N THR A 6 -32.20 -18.76 2.69
CA THR A 6 -30.88 -18.98 2.08
C THR A 6 -30.62 -17.93 1.00
N ALA A 7 -29.40 -17.43 0.92
CA ALA A 7 -28.94 -16.58 -0.17
C ALA A 7 -27.52 -16.97 -0.57
N ALA A 8 -27.27 -17.05 -1.89
CA ALA A 8 -25.93 -17.22 -2.43
C ALA A 8 -25.16 -15.88 -2.40
N ARG A 9 -23.86 -15.97 -2.18
CA ARG A 9 -22.93 -14.84 -2.27
C ARG A 9 -21.67 -15.32 -2.99
N GLU A 10 -21.29 -14.60 -4.01
CA GLU A 10 -19.97 -14.77 -4.65
C GLU A 10 -18.96 -13.92 -3.91
N MET A 11 -17.75 -14.43 -3.74
CA MET A 11 -16.68 -13.77 -3.04
C MET A 11 -15.35 -14.00 -3.78
N ALA A 12 -14.57 -12.94 -3.96
CA ALA A 12 -13.18 -13.05 -4.34
C ALA A 12 -12.37 -13.36 -3.07
N ASP A 13 -11.83 -14.58 -2.98
CA ASP A 13 -10.99 -15.00 -1.86
C ASP A 13 -9.58 -14.44 -1.98
N HIS A 14 -9.06 -13.84 -0.90
CA HIS A 14 -7.77 -13.16 -0.88
C HIS A 14 -6.96 -13.52 0.38
N GLN A 15 -5.65 -13.77 0.20
CA GLN A 15 -4.76 -14.17 1.31
C GLN A 15 -4.35 -12.99 2.21
N GLY A 16 -4.76 -11.78 1.87
CA GLY A 16 -4.32 -10.56 2.51
C GLY A 16 -3.13 -9.91 1.79
N ALA A 17 -2.86 -8.67 2.15
CA ALA A 17 -1.80 -7.87 1.58
C ALA A 17 -1.18 -6.94 2.62
N VAL A 18 -0.09 -6.30 2.25
CA VAL A 18 0.56 -5.24 3.03
C VAL A 18 0.68 -3.99 2.18
N ALA A 19 0.80 -2.83 2.81
CA ALA A 19 1.25 -1.61 2.15
C ALA A 19 2.03 -0.74 3.13
N VAL A 20 2.96 0.04 2.63
CA VAL A 20 3.85 0.85 3.45
C VAL A 20 3.95 2.29 2.93
N VAL A 21 3.97 3.26 3.85
CA VAL A 21 4.33 4.66 3.58
C VAL A 21 5.80 4.85 3.93
N PRO A 22 6.72 4.83 2.94
CA PRO A 22 8.13 5.01 3.17
C PRO A 22 8.45 6.50 3.22
N VAL A 23 8.99 6.98 4.34
CA VAL A 23 9.29 8.39 4.58
C VAL A 23 10.80 8.61 4.58
N LEU A 24 11.29 9.42 3.65
CA LEU A 24 12.69 9.82 3.55
C LEU A 24 13.07 10.79 4.68
N PRO A 25 14.36 10.92 5.03
CA PRO A 25 14.81 11.85 6.07
C PRO A 25 14.46 13.32 5.81
N ASP A 26 14.27 13.70 4.55
CA ASP A 26 13.86 15.05 4.14
C ASP A 26 12.33 15.25 4.15
N GLY A 27 11.56 14.25 4.61
CA GLY A 27 10.11 14.28 4.71
C GLY A 27 9.35 13.96 3.42
N ARG A 28 10.05 13.62 2.32
CA ARG A 28 9.37 13.11 1.12
C ARG A 28 8.89 11.67 1.35
N ILE A 29 7.79 11.33 0.69
CA ILE A 29 7.24 9.97 0.68
C ILE A 29 7.57 9.32 -0.65
N ILE A 30 7.98 8.05 -0.62
CA ILE A 30 8.22 7.25 -1.82
C ILE A 30 6.90 6.66 -2.29
N PHE A 31 6.61 6.91 -3.56
CA PHE A 31 5.49 6.34 -4.30
C PHE A 31 6.01 5.45 -5.42
N VAL A 32 5.20 4.48 -5.77
CA VAL A 32 5.35 3.68 -6.99
C VAL A 32 4.30 4.13 -8.00
N LYS A 33 4.66 4.09 -9.29
CA LYS A 33 3.73 4.31 -10.40
C LYS A 33 3.64 3.01 -11.18
N GLN A 34 2.44 2.46 -11.25
CA GLN A 34 2.16 1.20 -11.91
C GLN A 34 0.91 1.31 -12.77
N TYR A 35 0.93 0.72 -13.98
CA TYR A 35 -0.26 0.61 -14.79
C TYR A 35 -1.22 -0.42 -14.20
N ARG A 36 -2.44 0.00 -13.92
CA ARG A 36 -3.49 -0.89 -13.40
C ARG A 36 -4.51 -1.19 -14.49
N HIS A 37 -4.43 -2.39 -15.06
CA HIS A 37 -5.28 -2.81 -16.19
C HIS A 37 -6.78 -2.59 -15.95
N PRO A 38 -7.38 -2.92 -14.78
CA PRO A 38 -8.79 -2.68 -14.54
C PRO A 38 -9.19 -1.20 -14.56
N MET A 39 -8.22 -0.32 -14.25
CA MET A 39 -8.42 1.14 -14.24
C MET A 39 -8.05 1.81 -15.57
N GLY A 40 -7.34 1.09 -16.45
CA GLY A 40 -6.89 1.60 -17.76
C GLY A 40 -5.89 2.77 -17.66
N THR A 41 -5.22 2.94 -16.53
CA THR A 41 -4.32 4.08 -16.28
C THR A 41 -3.15 3.73 -15.39
N VAL A 42 -2.11 4.58 -15.40
CA VAL A 42 -1.03 4.55 -14.44
C VAL A 42 -1.49 5.22 -13.14
N MET A 43 -1.33 4.54 -12.03
CA MET A 43 -1.71 5.03 -10.71
C MET A 43 -0.48 5.34 -9.85
N TYR A 44 -0.61 6.35 -9.00
CA TYR A 44 0.31 6.62 -7.89
C TYR A 44 -0.17 5.85 -6.67
N GLU A 45 0.69 4.99 -6.16
CA GLU A 45 0.39 4.11 -5.03
C GLU A 45 1.56 4.11 -4.05
N ILE A 46 1.31 3.81 -2.79
CA ILE A 46 2.39 3.39 -1.88
C ILE A 46 2.78 1.95 -2.18
N PRO A 47 4.04 1.53 -1.94
CA PRO A 47 4.48 0.16 -2.13
C PRO A 47 3.59 -0.83 -1.41
N ALA A 48 3.22 -1.92 -2.08
CA ALA A 48 2.24 -2.88 -1.58
C ALA A 48 2.29 -4.21 -2.32
N GLY A 49 2.12 -5.30 -1.60
CA GLY A 49 2.04 -6.62 -2.22
C GLY A 49 1.28 -7.65 -1.39
N LYS A 50 1.07 -8.81 -2.00
CA LYS A 50 0.35 -9.94 -1.39
C LYS A 50 1.24 -10.66 -0.40
N ILE A 51 0.62 -11.16 0.67
CA ILE A 51 1.30 -12.00 1.65
C ILE A 51 1.44 -13.40 1.07
N ASP A 52 2.68 -13.88 0.98
CA ASP A 52 2.98 -15.22 0.51
C ASP A 52 2.65 -16.29 1.56
N SER A 53 2.51 -17.55 1.10
CA SER A 53 2.23 -18.68 1.99
C SER A 53 3.33 -18.86 3.03
N GLY A 54 2.96 -18.78 4.30
CA GLY A 54 3.90 -18.90 5.44
C GLY A 54 4.62 -17.59 5.81
N GLU A 55 4.37 -16.50 5.11
CA GLU A 55 4.92 -15.18 5.40
C GLU A 55 4.03 -14.45 6.42
N THR A 56 4.65 -13.73 7.34
CA THR A 56 3.93 -12.80 8.21
C THR A 56 3.80 -11.42 7.53
N PRO A 57 2.78 -10.60 7.87
CA PRO A 57 2.68 -9.24 7.33
C PRO A 57 3.94 -8.39 7.53
N ALA A 58 4.65 -8.57 8.65
CA ALA A 58 5.89 -7.85 8.94
C ALA A 58 7.08 -8.30 8.07
N GLN A 59 7.11 -9.54 7.63
CA GLN A 59 8.10 -10.02 6.67
C GLN A 59 7.76 -9.54 5.26
N CYS A 60 6.52 -9.71 4.85
CA CYS A 60 6.00 -9.29 3.56
C CYS A 60 6.28 -7.79 3.30
N VAL A 61 5.94 -6.92 4.23
CA VAL A 61 6.11 -5.47 4.03
C VAL A 61 7.57 -5.05 3.86
N ARG A 62 8.52 -5.76 4.46
CA ARG A 62 9.96 -5.51 4.28
C ARG A 62 10.42 -5.96 2.90
N ARG A 63 9.99 -7.14 2.45
CA ARG A 63 10.26 -7.66 1.12
C ARG A 63 9.73 -6.71 0.05
N GLU A 64 8.45 -6.35 0.11
CA GLU A 64 7.80 -5.48 -0.87
C GLU A 64 8.44 -4.09 -0.94
N LEU A 65 8.80 -3.48 0.19
CA LEU A 65 9.52 -2.20 0.18
C LEU A 65 10.83 -2.31 -0.60
N SER A 66 11.60 -3.37 -0.33
CA SER A 66 12.90 -3.58 -1.00
C SER A 66 12.73 -3.87 -2.49
N GLU A 67 11.85 -4.80 -2.85
CA GLU A 67 11.63 -5.24 -4.23
C GLU A 67 11.10 -4.12 -5.11
N GLU A 68 10.06 -3.41 -4.69
CA GLU A 68 9.41 -2.38 -5.50
C GLU A 68 10.20 -1.07 -5.54
N THR A 69 10.93 -0.71 -4.48
CA THR A 69 11.50 0.64 -4.36
C THR A 69 13.03 0.68 -4.33
N GLY A 70 13.69 -0.43 -4.03
CA GLY A 70 15.13 -0.45 -3.77
C GLY A 70 15.52 0.28 -2.47
N TYR A 71 14.65 0.27 -1.47
CA TYR A 71 14.94 0.78 -0.13
C TYR A 71 14.66 -0.26 0.93
N GLU A 72 15.44 -0.21 1.99
CA GLU A 72 15.19 -0.87 3.26
C GLU A 72 14.96 0.17 4.34
N ALA A 73 14.42 -0.22 5.50
CA ALA A 73 14.11 0.69 6.61
C ALA A 73 14.47 0.06 7.95
N ASP A 74 15.00 0.91 8.86
CA ASP A 74 15.32 0.49 10.23
C ASP A 74 14.11 0.67 11.17
N THR A 75 13.29 1.69 10.94
CA THR A 75 12.16 2.05 11.82
C THR A 75 10.83 1.75 11.14
N TRP A 76 9.97 0.99 11.84
CA TRP A 76 8.66 0.56 11.36
C TRP A 76 7.57 0.89 12.37
N GLU A 77 6.48 1.47 11.87
CA GLU A 77 5.26 1.73 12.63
C GLU A 77 4.08 1.01 11.99
N TYR A 78 3.41 0.16 12.76
CA TYR A 78 2.17 -0.48 12.33
C TYR A 78 1.00 0.50 12.45
N LEU A 79 0.37 0.83 11.33
CA LEU A 79 -0.74 1.79 11.28
C LEU A 79 -2.09 1.14 11.60
N GLY A 80 -2.28 -0.11 11.21
CA GLY A 80 -3.52 -0.87 11.38
C GLY A 80 -3.95 -1.58 10.11
N PRO A 81 -4.99 -2.44 10.18
CA PRO A 81 -5.56 -3.11 9.02
C PRO A 81 -6.67 -2.26 8.39
N ILE A 82 -6.89 -2.46 7.10
CA ILE A 82 -8.09 -1.99 6.40
C ILE A 82 -8.75 -3.14 5.65
N ALA A 83 -10.08 -3.15 5.60
CA ALA A 83 -10.85 -3.96 4.66
C ALA A 83 -11.09 -3.13 3.39
N THR A 84 -10.70 -3.64 2.23
CA THR A 84 -10.76 -2.89 0.98
C THR A 84 -12.18 -2.79 0.42
N THR A 85 -12.78 -3.93 0.12
CA THR A 85 -14.09 -3.99 -0.52
C THR A 85 -14.93 -5.13 0.09
N PRO A 86 -15.38 -5.00 1.36
CA PRO A 86 -16.02 -6.10 2.12
C PRO A 86 -17.36 -6.55 1.55
N GLY A 87 -17.86 -5.90 0.50
CA GLY A 87 -19.05 -6.31 -0.22
C GLY A 87 -18.89 -7.59 -1.04
N PHE A 88 -17.68 -7.91 -1.50
CA PHE A 88 -17.42 -9.08 -2.35
C PHE A 88 -16.02 -9.71 -2.21
N THR A 89 -15.17 -9.20 -1.33
CA THR A 89 -13.86 -9.81 -1.02
C THR A 89 -13.60 -9.78 0.48
N ASN A 90 -12.81 -10.73 0.95
CA ASN A 90 -12.27 -10.79 2.31
C ASN A 90 -10.87 -10.14 2.41
N GLU A 91 -10.46 -9.36 1.42
CA GLU A 91 -9.15 -8.73 1.41
C GLU A 91 -8.97 -7.78 2.59
N VAL A 92 -7.91 -8.03 3.34
CA VAL A 92 -7.40 -7.14 4.40
C VAL A 92 -5.99 -6.71 4.01
N ILE A 93 -5.74 -5.40 4.05
CA ILE A 93 -4.39 -4.84 3.86
C ILE A 93 -3.86 -4.34 5.20
N TYR A 94 -2.69 -4.83 5.62
CA TYR A 94 -1.98 -4.39 6.80
C TYR A 94 -1.09 -3.20 6.44
N LEU A 95 -1.39 -2.03 7.01
CA LEU A 95 -0.72 -0.77 6.70
C LEU A 95 0.41 -0.49 7.66
N TYR A 96 1.52 -0.01 7.10
CA TYR A 96 2.74 0.36 7.84
C TYR A 96 3.24 1.74 7.40
N ALA A 97 4.06 2.36 8.25
CA ALA A 97 4.97 3.43 7.87
C ALA A 97 6.41 2.96 8.12
N ALA A 98 7.33 3.41 7.29
CA ALA A 98 8.74 3.09 7.37
C ALA A 98 9.56 4.38 7.35
N LYS A 99 10.59 4.47 8.23
CA LYS A 99 11.52 5.59 8.36
C LYS A 99 12.95 5.07 8.41
N ASP A 100 13.89 6.00 8.42
CA ASP A 100 15.31 5.67 8.42
C ASP A 100 15.66 4.77 7.22
N LEU A 101 15.25 5.25 6.03
CA LEU A 101 15.41 4.52 4.78
C LEU A 101 16.85 4.58 4.29
N HIS A 102 17.37 3.44 3.86
CA HIS A 102 18.66 3.33 3.18
C HIS A 102 18.49 2.59 1.85
N LYS A 103 19.33 2.93 0.86
CA LYS A 103 19.25 2.34 -0.48
C LYS A 103 19.70 0.89 -0.49
N HIS A 104 18.94 0.10 -1.24
CA HIS A 104 19.22 -1.27 -1.60
C HIS A 104 19.02 -1.46 -3.12
N GLU A 105 19.28 -2.63 -3.66
CA GLU A 105 18.97 -2.94 -5.06
C GLU A 105 17.47 -3.22 -5.22
N GLN A 106 16.87 -2.64 -6.27
CA GLN A 106 15.48 -2.91 -6.63
C GLN A 106 15.39 -4.21 -7.41
N HIS A 107 14.47 -5.08 -7.05
CA HIS A 107 14.24 -6.38 -7.69
C HIS A 107 12.73 -6.61 -7.89
N THR A 108 12.15 -5.92 -8.89
CA THR A 108 10.73 -6.13 -9.25
C THR A 108 10.55 -7.45 -9.97
N ASP A 109 9.36 -8.03 -9.88
CA ASP A 109 8.98 -9.20 -10.66
C ASP A 109 9.06 -8.92 -12.16
N ALA A 110 9.26 -9.96 -12.97
CA ALA A 110 9.54 -9.84 -14.41
C ALA A 110 8.39 -9.20 -15.22
N ASP A 111 7.18 -9.22 -14.69
CA ASP A 111 5.97 -8.63 -15.26
C ASP A 111 5.53 -7.33 -14.57
N GLU A 112 6.29 -6.85 -13.59
CA GLU A 112 6.04 -5.60 -12.88
C GLU A 112 6.85 -4.43 -13.46
N PHE A 113 6.16 -3.52 -14.14
CA PHE A 113 6.72 -2.28 -14.68
C PHE A 113 6.44 -1.12 -13.72
N ILE A 114 7.28 -1.01 -12.69
CA ILE A 114 7.16 -0.02 -11.62
C ILE A 114 8.19 1.08 -11.79
N SER A 115 7.77 2.34 -11.63
CA SER A 115 8.70 3.46 -11.49
C SER A 115 8.50 4.14 -10.14
N VAL A 116 9.61 4.53 -9.51
CA VAL A 116 9.65 5.08 -8.15
C VAL A 116 9.79 6.58 -8.19
N GLU A 117 8.99 7.30 -7.39
CA GLU A 117 9.04 8.75 -7.27
C GLU A 117 8.95 9.19 -5.81
N ALA A 118 9.85 10.10 -5.39
CA ALA A 118 9.82 10.69 -4.05
C ALA A 118 9.08 12.03 -4.08
N ILE A 119 7.93 12.10 -3.40
CA ILE A 119 6.98 13.21 -3.45
C ILE A 119 6.95 13.95 -2.10
N PRO A 120 7.15 15.29 -2.07
CA PRO A 120 7.00 16.08 -0.86
C PRO A 120 5.56 16.02 -0.31
N VAL A 121 5.40 15.91 1.02
CA VAL A 121 4.09 15.86 1.69
C VAL A 121 3.20 17.04 1.27
N ALA A 122 3.77 18.23 1.08
CA ALA A 122 3.02 19.42 0.62
C ALA A 122 2.37 19.26 -0.78
N LYS A 123 2.83 18.31 -1.58
CA LYS A 123 2.25 18.00 -2.90
C LYS A 123 1.08 17.04 -2.84
N LEU A 124 0.90 16.29 -1.75
CA LEU A 124 -0.12 15.23 -1.67
C LEU A 124 -1.54 15.80 -1.75
N ARG A 125 -1.80 16.91 -1.04
CA ARG A 125 -3.12 17.55 -1.08
C ARG A 125 -3.52 18.00 -2.50
N PRO A 126 -2.72 18.75 -3.25
CA PRO A 126 -3.02 19.03 -4.66
C PRO A 126 -3.22 17.80 -5.53
N MET A 127 -2.46 16.72 -5.31
CA MET A 127 -2.61 15.47 -6.07
C MET A 127 -3.98 14.82 -5.82
N VAL A 128 -4.46 14.83 -4.58
CA VAL A 128 -5.81 14.34 -4.24
C VAL A 128 -6.89 15.24 -4.85
N GLU A 129 -6.78 16.56 -4.68
CA GLU A 129 -7.75 17.55 -5.18
C GLU A 129 -7.91 17.49 -6.70
N ASN A 130 -6.83 17.19 -7.42
CA ASN A 130 -6.81 17.06 -8.89
C ASN A 130 -7.09 15.63 -9.38
N GLY A 131 -7.40 14.68 -8.49
CA GLY A 131 -7.70 13.29 -8.85
C GLY A 131 -6.50 12.48 -9.36
N LEU A 132 -5.28 12.93 -9.12
CA LEU A 132 -4.06 12.20 -9.49
C LEU A 132 -3.71 11.12 -8.46
N LEU A 133 -4.00 11.35 -7.19
CA LEU A 133 -3.83 10.41 -6.10
C LEU A 133 -5.20 9.99 -5.56
N PHE A 134 -5.66 8.81 -5.94
CA PHE A 134 -7.00 8.29 -5.61
C PHE A 134 -6.99 6.81 -5.20
N ASP A 135 -5.83 6.20 -5.07
CA ASP A 135 -5.71 4.82 -4.58
C ASP A 135 -6.15 4.70 -3.12
N SER A 136 -7.09 3.79 -2.84
CA SER A 136 -7.75 3.67 -1.54
C SER A 136 -6.80 3.32 -0.39
N LYS A 137 -5.87 2.37 -0.59
CA LYS A 137 -4.90 1.97 0.45
C LYS A 137 -3.94 3.11 0.79
N THR A 138 -3.51 3.86 -0.24
CA THR A 138 -2.64 5.02 -0.07
C THR A 138 -3.35 6.12 0.72
N LEU A 139 -4.57 6.48 0.35
CA LEU A 139 -5.35 7.50 1.06
C LEU A 139 -5.63 7.08 2.51
N ALA A 140 -5.95 5.80 2.74
CA ALA A 140 -6.19 5.27 4.07
C ALA A 140 -4.91 5.33 4.94
N ALA A 141 -3.76 4.92 4.40
CA ALA A 141 -2.49 4.94 5.12
C ALA A 141 -2.06 6.38 5.48
N LEU A 142 -2.16 7.32 4.53
CA LEU A 142 -1.87 8.74 4.78
C LEU A 142 -2.84 9.34 5.82
N GLY A 143 -4.12 8.97 5.77
CA GLY A 143 -5.11 9.37 6.76
C GLY A 143 -4.78 8.86 8.17
N LEU A 144 -4.36 7.59 8.30
CA LEU A 144 -3.94 7.02 9.58
C LEU A 144 -2.67 7.68 10.11
N MET A 145 -1.69 7.98 9.25
CA MET A 145 -0.50 8.72 9.64
C MET A 145 -0.85 10.12 10.18
N TYR A 146 -1.76 10.82 9.51
CA TYR A 146 -2.24 12.13 9.98
C TYR A 146 -2.92 12.03 11.35
N LEU A 147 -3.83 11.07 11.54
CA LEU A 147 -4.52 10.83 12.82
C LEU A 147 -3.56 10.46 13.96
N LYS A 148 -2.52 9.70 13.66
CA LYS A 148 -1.46 9.30 14.61
C LYS A 148 -0.37 10.36 14.80
N LYS A 149 -0.42 11.51 14.09
CA LYS A 149 0.58 12.60 14.15
C LYS A 149 2.00 12.12 13.80
N LEU A 150 2.12 11.32 12.75
CA LEU A 150 3.38 10.74 12.29
C LEU A 150 4.07 11.54 11.17
N PHE A 151 3.43 12.64 10.72
CA PHE A 151 4.02 13.65 9.83
C PHE A 151 4.69 14.76 10.63
#